data_edeae4cab440c5baccda1765abd7401d
#
_entry.id   edeae4cab440c5baccda1765abd7401d
#
_cell.length_a   1.000
_cell.length_b   1.000
_cell.length_c   1.000
_cell.angle_alpha   90.00
_cell.angle_beta   90.00
_cell.angle_gamma   90.00
#
_symmetry.space_group_name_H-M   'P 1'
#
loop_
_entity.id
_entity.type
_entity.pdbx_description
1 polymer ?
#
loop_
_entity_poly.entity_id
_entity_poly.type
_entity_poly.pdbx_seq_one_letter_code
_entity_poly.pdbx_strand_id
1 'polypeptide(L)'
;MIDFEITFEAKSLLKLLYGIYLGRRNEGKGRTEANRFGSSADLQRDYLPNMKVCDVTDLCFELARAGCLHYMRGDNLANNIYLTYEALVYSEQEFKRNFQEISGWISSIKGILPI
;
A
#
# COMPACT_ATOMS: atom_id res chain seq x y z
N MET A 1 -11.76 9.37 14.99
CA MET A 1 -10.62 8.63 14.40
C MET A 1 -11.13 7.60 13.42
N ILE A 2 -10.49 7.51 12.26
CA ILE A 2 -10.83 6.53 11.25
C ILE A 2 -10.20 5.18 11.63
N ASP A 3 -10.97 4.13 11.54
CA ASP A 3 -10.48 2.79 11.81
C ASP A 3 -11.02 1.85 10.74
N PHE A 4 -10.17 0.97 10.23
CA PHE A 4 -10.54 0.03 9.18
C PHE A 4 -10.47 -1.40 9.71
N GLU A 5 -11.52 -2.18 9.43
CA GLU A 5 -11.52 -3.59 9.76
C GLU A 5 -10.87 -4.36 8.62
N ILE A 6 -9.60 -4.64 8.76
CA ILE A 6 -8.82 -5.34 7.74
C ILE A 6 -7.91 -6.37 8.41
N THR A 7 -7.53 -7.37 7.62
CA THR A 7 -6.62 -8.40 8.11
C THR A 7 -5.24 -7.81 8.37
N PHE A 8 -4.44 -8.54 9.12
CA PHE A 8 -3.05 -8.17 9.37
C PHE A 8 -2.28 -8.01 8.04
N GLU A 9 -2.50 -8.93 7.11
CA GLU A 9 -1.82 -8.87 5.81
C GLU A 9 -2.21 -7.62 5.05
N ALA A 10 -3.48 -7.25 5.04
CA ALA A 10 -3.94 -6.04 4.36
C ALA A 10 -3.39 -4.79 5.04
N LYS A 11 -3.32 -4.81 6.37
CA LYS A 11 -2.73 -3.69 7.11
C LYS A 11 -1.25 -3.53 6.79
N SER A 12 -0.54 -4.65 6.65
CA SER A 12 0.86 -4.63 6.26
C SER A 12 1.05 -4.06 4.86
N LEU A 13 0.16 -4.41 3.93
CA LEU A 13 0.21 -3.84 2.59
C LEU A 13 -0.07 -2.34 2.63
N LEU A 14 -1.04 -1.91 3.43
CA LEU A 14 -1.34 -0.49 3.59
C LEU A 14 -0.11 0.27 4.11
N LYS A 15 0.59 -0.29 5.11
CA LYS A 15 1.83 0.29 5.62
C LYS A 15 2.88 0.43 4.52
N LEU A 16 3.04 -0.62 3.71
CA LEU A 16 3.99 -0.61 2.61
C LEU A 16 3.67 0.51 1.63
N LEU A 17 2.41 0.60 1.21
CA LEU A 17 1.98 1.62 0.26
C LEU A 17 2.21 3.03 0.82
N TYR A 18 1.87 3.23 2.09
CA TYR A 18 2.10 4.53 2.72
C TYR A 18 3.58 4.86 2.81
N GLY A 19 4.41 3.88 3.12
CA GLY A 19 5.86 4.07 3.16
C GLY A 19 6.44 4.46 1.80
N ILE A 20 5.95 3.81 0.74
CA ILE A 20 6.36 4.15 -0.62
C ILE A 20 5.94 5.59 -0.94
N TYR A 21 4.71 5.95 -0.60
CA TYR A 21 4.19 7.30 -0.79
C TYR A 21 5.09 8.33 -0.10
N LEU A 22 5.41 8.11 1.18
CA LEU A 22 6.26 9.04 1.93
C LEU A 22 7.66 9.13 1.34
N GLY A 23 8.22 8.00 0.91
CA GLY A 23 9.54 7.99 0.28
C GLY A 23 9.56 8.85 -0.98
N ARG A 24 8.54 8.73 -1.81
CA ARG A 24 8.42 9.52 -3.03
C ARG A 24 8.24 11.00 -2.71
N ARG A 25 7.42 11.32 -1.69
CA ARG A 25 7.25 12.72 -1.25
C ARG A 25 8.59 13.30 -0.80
N ASN A 26 9.35 12.50 -0.07
CA ASN A 26 10.67 12.94 0.40
C ASN A 26 11.65 13.17 -0.75
N GLU A 27 11.44 12.51 -1.89
CA GLU A 27 12.24 12.71 -3.10
C GLU A 27 11.80 13.94 -3.89
N GLY A 28 10.77 14.63 -3.43
CA GLY A 28 10.27 15.82 -4.10
C GLY A 28 9.10 15.61 -5.02
N LYS A 29 8.55 14.41 -5.10
CA LYS A 29 7.40 14.13 -5.95
C LYS A 29 6.12 14.72 -5.36
N GLY A 30 5.22 15.19 -6.23
CA GLY A 30 3.95 15.74 -5.81
C GLY A 30 3.04 14.67 -5.23
N ARG A 31 1.96 15.10 -4.57
CA ARG A 31 1.04 14.17 -3.89
C ARG A 31 0.43 13.16 -4.87
N THR A 32 -0.01 13.62 -6.01
CA THR A 32 -0.64 12.74 -7.00
C THR A 32 0.35 11.74 -7.56
N GLU A 33 1.53 12.19 -7.90
CA GLU A 33 2.56 11.32 -8.45
C GLU A 33 3.04 10.29 -7.43
N ALA A 34 3.21 10.74 -6.19
CA ALA A 34 3.65 9.85 -5.11
C ALA A 34 2.61 8.77 -4.80
N ASN A 35 1.33 9.07 -5.07
CA ASN A 35 0.21 8.18 -4.77
C ASN A 35 -0.25 7.40 -6.00
N ARG A 36 0.70 6.90 -6.78
CA ARG A 36 0.44 6.05 -7.95
C ARG A 36 1.22 4.77 -7.84
N PHE A 37 0.51 3.67 -7.77
CA PHE A 37 1.15 2.37 -7.50
C PHE A 37 1.04 1.39 -8.67
N GLY A 38 0.41 1.79 -9.77
CA GLY A 38 0.26 0.90 -10.91
C GLY A 38 -0.74 -0.21 -10.65
N SER A 39 -0.39 -1.42 -11.02
CA SER A 39 -1.27 -2.59 -10.84
C SER A 39 -0.78 -3.46 -9.68
N SER A 40 -1.65 -4.40 -9.28
CA SER A 40 -1.26 -5.41 -8.28
C SER A 40 -0.10 -6.27 -8.79
N ALA A 41 0.01 -6.48 -10.11
CA ALA A 41 1.15 -7.19 -10.67
C ALA A 41 2.43 -6.37 -10.52
N ASP A 42 2.35 -5.04 -10.71
CA ASP A 42 3.50 -4.16 -10.50
C ASP A 42 3.96 -4.19 -9.05
N LEU A 43 3.02 -4.14 -8.11
CA LEU A 43 3.34 -4.21 -6.68
C LEU A 43 4.01 -5.53 -6.33
N GLN A 44 3.48 -6.64 -6.86
CA GLN A 44 4.05 -7.94 -6.62
C GLN A 44 5.49 -8.02 -7.15
N ARG A 45 5.69 -7.59 -8.38
CA ARG A 45 7.01 -7.66 -9.01
C ARG A 45 8.04 -6.81 -8.27
N ASP A 46 7.67 -5.58 -7.93
CA ASP A 46 8.63 -4.59 -7.43
C ASP A 46 8.86 -4.68 -5.92
N TYR A 47 7.86 -5.10 -5.16
CA TYR A 47 7.93 -5.05 -3.70
C TYR A 47 7.66 -6.37 -3.00
N LEU A 48 6.91 -7.28 -3.62
CA LEU A 48 6.45 -8.50 -2.98
C LEU A 48 6.72 -9.72 -3.87
N PRO A 49 7.98 -9.92 -4.28
CA PRO A 49 8.29 -10.97 -5.27
C PRO A 49 8.04 -12.39 -4.77
N ASN A 50 7.94 -12.58 -3.45
CA ASN A 50 7.68 -13.90 -2.88
C ASN A 50 6.20 -14.21 -2.70
N MET A 51 5.32 -13.25 -2.99
CA MET A 51 3.89 -13.48 -2.96
C MET A 51 3.37 -13.78 -4.35
N LYS A 52 2.25 -14.48 -4.42
CA LYS A 52 1.56 -14.68 -5.69
C LYS A 52 0.81 -13.42 -6.07
N VAL A 53 0.76 -13.13 -7.38
CA VAL A 53 0.01 -11.95 -7.88
C VAL A 53 -1.44 -11.99 -7.42
N CYS A 54 -2.08 -13.18 -7.45
CA CYS A 54 -3.48 -13.30 -7.04
C CYS A 54 -3.67 -12.92 -5.57
N ASP A 55 -2.71 -13.23 -4.72
CA ASP A 55 -2.81 -12.87 -3.29
C ASP A 55 -2.64 -11.38 -3.09
N VAL A 56 -1.70 -10.76 -3.79
CA VAL A 56 -1.53 -9.30 -3.74
C VAL A 56 -2.81 -8.62 -4.25
N THR A 57 -3.39 -9.15 -5.32
CA THR A 57 -4.63 -8.61 -5.89
C THR A 57 -5.78 -8.71 -4.89
N ASP A 58 -5.91 -9.85 -4.21
CA ASP A 58 -6.94 -10.04 -3.19
C ASP A 58 -6.78 -9.05 -2.04
N LEU A 59 -5.56 -8.78 -1.63
CA LEU A 59 -5.30 -7.80 -0.57
C LEU A 59 -5.68 -6.39 -1.02
N CYS A 60 -5.42 -6.06 -2.28
CA CYS A 60 -5.85 -4.79 -2.85
C CYS A 60 -7.37 -4.66 -2.83
N PHE A 61 -8.08 -5.73 -3.17
CA PHE A 61 -9.54 -5.75 -3.13
C PHE A 61 -10.05 -5.60 -1.70
N GLU A 62 -9.39 -6.25 -0.74
CA GLU A 62 -9.75 -6.09 0.67
C GLU A 62 -9.60 -4.64 1.12
N LEU A 63 -8.48 -4.01 0.80
CA LEU A 63 -8.26 -2.61 1.15
C LEU A 63 -9.28 -1.70 0.49
N ALA A 64 -9.65 -1.99 -0.75
CA ALA A 64 -10.65 -1.20 -1.46
C ALA A 64 -12.03 -1.33 -0.82
N ARG A 65 -12.42 -2.55 -0.42
CA ARG A 65 -13.69 -2.75 0.27
C ARG A 65 -13.74 -2.01 1.60
N ALA A 66 -12.62 -1.87 2.26
CA ALA A 66 -12.53 -1.16 3.53
C ALA A 66 -12.48 0.36 3.35
N GLY A 67 -12.36 0.84 2.12
CA GLY A 67 -12.30 2.28 1.85
C GLY A 67 -10.89 2.86 1.86
N CYS A 68 -9.86 2.00 1.84
CA CYS A 68 -8.47 2.46 1.90
C CYS A 68 -7.87 2.74 0.52
N LEU A 69 -8.46 2.19 -0.54
CA LEU A 69 -7.77 2.12 -1.80
C LEU A 69 -8.76 2.23 -2.95
N HIS A 70 -8.34 2.94 -4.02
CA HIS A 70 -9.06 2.96 -5.29
C HIS A 70 -8.31 2.14 -6.31
N TYR A 71 -9.06 1.50 -7.20
CA TYR A 71 -8.48 0.73 -8.29
C TYR A 71 -9.46 0.64 -9.45
N MET A 72 -8.96 0.24 -10.61
CA MET A 72 -9.78 -0.12 -11.77
C MET A 72 -9.57 -1.60 -12.04
N ARG A 73 -10.67 -2.31 -12.28
CA ARG A 73 -10.61 -3.75 -12.55
C ARG A 73 -10.23 -3.99 -14.02
N GLY A 74 -9.39 -4.97 -14.25
CA GLY A 74 -9.01 -5.39 -15.60
C GLY A 74 -7.96 -6.50 -15.54
N ASP A 75 -8.05 -7.47 -16.43
CA ASP A 75 -7.12 -8.61 -16.53
C ASP A 75 -6.96 -9.37 -15.21
N ASN A 76 -8.04 -9.44 -14.44
CA ASN A 76 -8.07 -10.09 -13.13
C ASN A 76 -7.08 -9.43 -12.14
N LEU A 77 -6.80 -8.15 -12.33
CA LEU A 77 -5.89 -7.38 -11.49
C LEU A 77 -6.60 -6.15 -10.95
N ALA A 78 -6.02 -5.58 -9.90
CA ALA A 78 -6.32 -4.22 -9.49
C ALA A 78 -5.35 -3.33 -10.26
N ASN A 79 -5.87 -2.34 -10.98
CA ASN A 79 -5.07 -1.43 -11.80
C ASN A 79 -5.24 0.01 -11.34
N ASN A 80 -4.29 0.88 -11.68
CA ASN A 80 -4.34 2.30 -11.34
C ASN A 80 -4.61 2.52 -9.85
N ILE A 81 -3.86 1.80 -9.03
CA ILE A 81 -4.05 1.79 -7.58
C ILE A 81 -3.57 3.10 -6.97
N TYR A 82 -4.39 3.67 -6.09
CA TYR A 82 -3.97 4.79 -5.25
C TYR A 82 -4.73 4.77 -3.93
N LEU A 83 -4.11 5.36 -2.89
CA LEU A 83 -4.69 5.41 -1.55
C LEU A 83 -5.76 6.50 -1.49
N THR A 84 -6.84 6.23 -0.76
CA THR A 84 -7.88 7.22 -0.52
C THR A 84 -7.38 8.27 0.47
N TYR A 85 -8.06 9.41 0.51
CA TYR A 85 -7.77 10.44 1.51
C TYR A 85 -7.86 9.86 2.92
N GLU A 86 -8.91 9.07 3.18
CA GLU A 86 -9.12 8.45 4.48
C GLU A 86 -7.96 7.54 4.86
N ALA A 87 -7.44 6.77 3.89
CA ALA A 87 -6.31 5.90 4.13
C ALA A 87 -5.04 6.70 4.45
N LEU A 88 -4.85 7.83 3.76
CA LEU A 88 -3.69 8.69 4.05
C LEU A 88 -3.77 9.28 5.45
N VAL A 89 -4.96 9.75 5.86
CA VAL A 89 -5.16 10.29 7.21
C VAL A 89 -4.94 9.21 8.26
N TYR A 90 -5.55 8.03 8.06
CA TYR A 90 -5.39 6.91 8.98
C TYR A 90 -3.93 6.52 9.12
N SER A 91 -3.24 6.38 7.99
CA SER A 91 -1.84 5.96 7.97
C SER A 91 -0.94 6.98 8.67
N GLU A 92 -1.23 8.27 8.46
CA GLU A 92 -0.48 9.34 9.10
C GLU A 92 -0.61 9.24 10.64
N GLN A 93 -1.79 8.95 11.13
CA GLN A 93 -2.04 8.82 12.57
C GLN A 93 -1.49 7.52 13.14
N GLU A 94 -1.69 6.41 12.42
CA GLU A 94 -1.37 5.08 12.91
C GLU A 94 0.12 4.74 12.77
N PHE A 95 0.72 5.14 11.65
CA PHE A 95 2.10 4.78 11.33
C PHE A 95 3.03 5.98 11.41
N LYS A 96 2.57 7.08 11.94
CA LYS A 96 3.31 8.33 11.97
C LYS A 96 4.63 8.14 12.70
N ARG A 97 5.69 8.41 11.98
CA ARG A 97 7.05 8.36 12.47
C ARG A 97 7.87 9.25 11.56
N ASN A 98 9.16 9.36 11.84
CA ASN A 98 10.02 10.04 10.90
C ASN A 98 10.24 9.14 9.68
N PHE A 99 10.72 9.75 8.61
CA PHE A 99 10.89 9.06 7.33
C PHE A 99 11.79 7.84 7.44
N GLN A 100 12.87 7.94 8.22
CA GLN A 100 13.82 6.85 8.34
C GLN A 100 13.20 5.61 8.96
N GLU A 101 12.35 5.80 9.94
CA GLU A 101 11.62 4.71 10.58
C GLU A 101 10.69 4.02 9.58
N ILE A 102 9.99 4.82 8.77
CA ILE A 102 9.10 4.30 7.74
C ILE A 102 9.90 3.52 6.69
N SER A 103 11.06 4.02 6.29
CA SER A 103 11.91 3.32 5.34
C SER A 103 12.35 1.95 5.87
N GLY A 104 12.64 1.89 7.17
CA GLY A 104 12.97 0.62 7.81
C GLY A 104 11.80 -0.35 7.76
N TRP A 105 10.58 0.14 7.90
CA TRP A 105 9.38 -0.69 7.82
C TRP A 105 9.23 -1.33 6.45
N ILE A 106 9.54 -0.63 5.37
CA ILE A 106 9.41 -1.18 4.03
C ILE A 106 10.23 -2.46 3.90
N SER A 107 11.46 -2.44 4.36
CA SER A 107 12.33 -3.63 4.32
C SER A 107 11.79 -4.75 5.21
N SER A 108 11.32 -4.41 6.40
CA SER A 108 10.77 -5.39 7.33
C SER A 108 9.50 -6.04 6.79
N ILE A 109 8.61 -5.25 6.22
CA ILE A 109 7.33 -5.73 5.70
C ILE A 109 7.53 -6.72 4.57
N LYS A 110 8.49 -6.48 3.69
CA LYS A 110 8.80 -7.41 2.59
C LYS A 110 9.16 -8.79 3.10
N GLY A 111 9.78 -8.87 4.28
CA GLY A 111 10.15 -10.15 4.88
C GLY A 111 9.04 -10.77 5.70
N ILE A 112 8.06 -9.98 6.13
CA ILE A 112 6.98 -10.42 7.02
C ILE A 112 5.76 -10.92 6.25
N LEU A 113 5.43 -10.27 5.13
CA LEU A 113 4.24 -10.64 4.38
C LEU A 113 4.33 -12.08 3.92
N PRO A 114 3.22 -12.82 3.98
CA PRO A 114 3.20 -14.23 3.61
C PRO A 114 3.66 -14.43 2.18
N ILE A 115 4.29 -15.51 1.97
CA ILE A 115 4.92 -15.83 0.71
C ILE A 115 4.29 -17.06 0.13
#